data_53587635ba440f8a9caa4b581fbb6c3d
#
_entry.id   53587635ba440f8a9caa4b581fbb6c3d
#
_cell.length_a   1.000
_cell.length_b   1.000
_cell.length_c   1.000
_cell.angle_alpha   90.00
_cell.angle_beta   90.00
_cell.angle_gamma   90.00
#
_symmetry.space_group_name_H-M   'P 1'
#
loop_
_entity.id
_entity.type
_entity.pdbx_description
1 polymer ?
#
loop_
_entity_poly.entity_id
_entity_poly.type
_entity_poly.pdbx_seq_one_letter_code
_entity_poly.pdbx_strand_id
1 'polypeptide(L)'
;PECFGLPAAEFKALCDKHGLKIVSTHHSIGMNPEKEAEIMEQWKEVFKGLNVMGAKYCVIPSFKLGETLEDLKAVCDYFNKVGALAKEYGLKLGYHNHAFEYEVIDGKVKWEYMIENTDPESVFFQMDVYWTTQGGKDPVAYLKKYPERIKMLHIKDDLVIGDSGKIDFEAIFNQFYANGYSDFVVEQEMPRGPKDEDKAARIATMWDGVAKSAAYLKNAAFVK
;
A
#
# COMPACT_ATOMS: atom_id res chain seq x y z
N PRO A 1 -16.36 9.24 -5.92
CA PRO A 1 -16.01 7.85 -6.18
C PRO A 1 -17.05 6.92 -5.59
N GLU A 2 -17.30 5.84 -6.28
CA GLU A 2 -18.19 4.77 -5.85
C GLU A 2 -17.34 3.61 -5.31
N CYS A 3 -17.78 3.03 -4.19
CA CYS A 3 -17.20 1.83 -3.63
C CYS A 3 -18.22 0.70 -3.75
N PHE A 4 -17.89 -0.33 -4.51
CA PHE A 4 -18.81 -1.45 -4.80
C PHE A 4 -20.18 -1.01 -5.36
N GLY A 5 -20.18 0.05 -6.20
CA GLY A 5 -21.39 0.63 -6.78
C GLY A 5 -22.21 1.51 -5.84
N LEU A 6 -21.69 1.82 -4.63
CA LEU A 6 -22.34 2.70 -3.67
C LEU A 6 -21.68 4.09 -3.65
N PRO A 7 -22.44 5.18 -3.51
CA PRO A 7 -21.89 6.49 -3.19
C PRO A 7 -21.07 6.46 -1.89
N ALA A 8 -20.06 7.32 -1.79
CA ALA A 8 -19.11 7.33 -0.66
C ALA A 8 -19.80 7.42 0.72
N ALA A 9 -20.85 8.25 0.85
CA ALA A 9 -21.59 8.40 2.09
C ALA A 9 -22.39 7.14 2.47
N GLU A 10 -22.97 6.45 1.49
CA GLU A 10 -23.71 5.22 1.71
C GLU A 10 -22.78 4.07 2.09
N PHE A 11 -21.62 3.97 1.42
CA PHE A 11 -20.58 2.98 1.76
C PHE A 11 -20.05 3.22 3.17
N LYS A 12 -19.78 4.49 3.53
CA LYS A 12 -19.39 4.84 4.90
C LYS A 12 -20.46 4.42 5.92
N ALA A 13 -21.71 4.73 5.67
CA ALA A 13 -22.80 4.36 6.59
C ALA A 13 -22.91 2.84 6.76
N LEU A 14 -22.67 2.08 5.69
CA LEU A 14 -22.64 0.61 5.75
C LEU A 14 -21.48 0.11 6.62
N CYS A 15 -20.28 0.67 6.45
CA CYS A 15 -19.11 0.33 7.27
C CYS A 15 -19.35 0.68 8.74
N ASP A 16 -19.86 1.87 9.04
CA ASP A 16 -20.17 2.32 10.40
C ASP A 16 -21.18 1.39 11.08
N LYS A 17 -22.23 0.97 10.36
CA LYS A 17 -23.23 0.01 10.86
C LYS A 17 -22.61 -1.32 11.31
N HIS A 18 -21.50 -1.71 10.69
CA HIS A 18 -20.76 -2.94 11.03
C HIS A 18 -19.53 -2.70 11.92
N GLY A 19 -19.35 -1.48 12.45
CA GLY A 19 -18.21 -1.14 13.30
C GLY A 19 -16.87 -1.11 12.58
N LEU A 20 -16.87 -0.97 11.24
CA LEU A 20 -15.68 -0.91 10.41
C LEU A 20 -15.26 0.54 10.17
N LYS A 21 -13.96 0.80 10.30
CA LYS A 21 -13.35 2.10 9.96
C LYS A 21 -12.65 1.99 8.61
N ILE A 22 -12.92 2.96 7.73
CA ILE A 22 -12.22 3.09 6.45
C ILE A 22 -10.93 3.85 6.72
N VAL A 23 -9.79 3.16 6.70
CA VAL A 23 -8.48 3.75 7.03
C VAL A 23 -7.74 4.19 5.78
N SER A 24 -7.73 3.35 4.76
CA SER A 24 -6.97 3.53 3.53
C SER A 24 -7.69 2.92 2.34
N THR A 25 -7.32 3.35 1.14
CA THR A 25 -7.71 2.71 -0.11
C THR A 25 -6.51 2.58 -1.03
N HIS A 26 -6.50 1.56 -1.87
CA HIS A 26 -5.66 1.50 -3.05
C HIS A 26 -6.39 2.18 -4.21
N HIS A 27 -5.77 3.20 -4.81
CA HIS A 27 -6.29 3.90 -5.98
C HIS A 27 -5.15 4.42 -6.85
N SER A 28 -5.29 4.34 -8.16
CA SER A 28 -4.29 4.82 -9.11
C SER A 28 -4.95 5.48 -10.31
N ILE A 29 -4.42 6.64 -10.70
CA ILE A 29 -4.72 7.28 -11.97
C ILE A 29 -3.39 7.48 -12.68
N GLY A 30 -3.28 6.99 -13.93
CA GLY A 30 -2.06 7.11 -14.71
C GLY A 30 -1.73 8.57 -15.05
N MET A 31 -0.45 8.90 -15.13
CA MET A 31 -0.02 10.22 -15.59
C MET A 31 -0.12 10.35 -17.11
N ASN A 32 -0.51 11.53 -17.57
CA ASN A 32 -0.43 11.95 -18.96
C ASN A 32 -0.19 13.47 -18.97
N PRO A 33 0.99 13.96 -19.40
CA PRO A 33 1.30 15.38 -19.39
C PRO A 33 0.33 16.25 -20.21
N GLU A 34 -0.21 15.73 -21.32
CA GLU A 34 -1.16 16.45 -22.18
C GLU A 34 -2.55 16.61 -21.51
N LYS A 35 -2.84 15.78 -20.48
CA LYS A 35 -4.13 15.73 -19.78
C LYS A 35 -3.97 16.01 -18.27
N GLU A 36 -2.88 16.64 -17.87
CA GLU A 36 -2.58 16.84 -16.44
C GLU A 36 -3.75 17.51 -15.69
N ALA A 37 -4.34 18.56 -16.25
CA ALA A 37 -5.46 19.25 -15.61
C ALA A 37 -6.68 18.33 -15.41
N GLU A 38 -7.04 17.53 -16.42
CA GLU A 38 -8.13 16.56 -16.34
C GLU A 38 -7.86 15.49 -15.27
N ILE A 39 -6.63 14.99 -15.22
CA ILE A 39 -6.18 13.99 -14.23
C ILE A 39 -6.24 14.56 -12.81
N MET A 40 -5.83 15.81 -12.61
CA MET A 40 -5.92 16.46 -11.30
C MET A 40 -7.37 16.64 -10.85
N GLU A 41 -8.31 16.95 -11.76
CA GLU A 41 -9.74 16.98 -11.42
C GLU A 41 -10.28 15.60 -11.04
N GLN A 42 -9.84 14.52 -11.72
CA GLN A 42 -10.19 13.16 -11.32
C GLN A 42 -9.68 12.82 -9.91
N TRP A 43 -8.44 13.21 -9.57
CA TRP A 43 -7.91 13.05 -8.22
C TRP A 43 -8.71 13.84 -7.17
N LYS A 44 -9.15 15.06 -7.48
CA LYS A 44 -10.01 15.83 -6.57
C LYS A 44 -11.31 15.08 -6.25
N GLU A 45 -11.94 14.48 -7.24
CA GLU A 45 -13.16 13.69 -7.02
C GLU A 45 -12.89 12.45 -6.16
N VAL A 46 -11.76 11.76 -6.36
CA VAL A 46 -11.33 10.66 -5.50
C VAL A 46 -11.15 11.14 -4.06
N PHE A 47 -10.40 12.23 -3.85
CA PHE A 47 -10.11 12.75 -2.51
C PHE A 47 -11.34 13.27 -1.79
N LYS A 48 -12.27 13.93 -2.49
CA LYS A 48 -13.59 14.29 -1.92
C LYS A 48 -14.32 13.07 -1.37
N GLY A 49 -14.39 12.01 -2.16
CA GLY A 49 -15.05 10.79 -1.70
C GLY A 49 -14.35 10.12 -0.53
N LEU A 50 -13.01 10.06 -0.53
CA LEU A 50 -12.23 9.52 0.58
C LEU A 50 -12.38 10.35 1.85
N ASN A 51 -12.45 11.68 1.72
CA ASN A 51 -12.71 12.57 2.85
C ASN A 51 -14.11 12.33 3.45
N VAL A 52 -15.15 12.17 2.61
CA VAL A 52 -16.50 11.79 3.05
C VAL A 52 -16.50 10.46 3.78
N MET A 53 -15.72 9.49 3.31
CA MET A 53 -15.56 8.17 3.96
C MET A 53 -14.76 8.22 5.26
N GLY A 54 -14.06 9.32 5.54
CA GLY A 54 -13.20 9.46 6.72
C GLY A 54 -11.88 8.70 6.61
N ALA A 55 -11.44 8.38 5.38
CA ALA A 55 -10.15 7.76 5.15
C ALA A 55 -9.00 8.67 5.56
N LYS A 56 -7.91 8.08 6.02
CA LYS A 56 -6.68 8.77 6.41
C LYS A 56 -5.65 8.78 5.27
N TYR A 57 -5.68 7.72 4.47
CA TYR A 57 -4.68 7.46 3.45
C TYR A 57 -5.32 7.14 2.09
N CYS A 58 -4.64 7.59 1.02
CA CYS A 58 -4.83 7.10 -0.34
C CYS A 58 -3.48 6.54 -0.81
N VAL A 59 -3.42 5.25 -1.16
CA VAL A 59 -2.17 4.60 -1.54
C VAL A 59 -2.25 4.18 -3.00
N ILE A 60 -1.25 4.56 -3.80
CA ILE A 60 -1.08 4.09 -5.16
C ILE A 60 -0.50 2.66 -5.09
N PRO A 61 -1.25 1.62 -5.50
CA PRO A 61 -0.84 0.22 -5.28
C PRO A 61 0.25 -0.26 -6.24
N SER A 62 0.35 0.37 -7.42
CA SER A 62 1.34 0.08 -8.44
C SER A 62 1.34 1.18 -9.48
N PHE A 63 2.47 1.42 -10.14
CA PHE A 63 2.59 2.42 -11.18
C PHE A 63 3.61 2.01 -12.24
N LYS A 64 3.42 2.45 -13.49
CA LYS A 64 4.41 2.26 -14.54
C LYS A 64 5.56 3.25 -14.31
N LEU A 65 6.72 2.73 -13.92
CA LEU A 65 7.88 3.56 -13.53
C LEU A 65 8.77 4.01 -14.70
N GLY A 66 8.53 3.47 -15.91
CA GLY A 66 9.39 3.73 -17.06
C GLY A 66 10.69 2.92 -17.04
N GLU A 67 11.58 3.22 -17.97
CA GLU A 67 12.82 2.47 -18.19
C GLU A 67 14.08 3.33 -18.01
N THR A 68 13.92 4.63 -17.72
CA THR A 68 15.00 5.59 -17.54
C THR A 68 14.84 6.34 -16.21
N LEU A 69 15.92 6.95 -15.69
CA LEU A 69 15.84 7.82 -14.53
C LEU A 69 15.00 9.07 -14.78
N GLU A 70 14.91 9.53 -16.03
CA GLU A 70 14.06 10.67 -16.41
C GLU A 70 12.57 10.29 -16.29
N ASP A 71 12.19 9.11 -16.77
CA ASP A 71 10.83 8.58 -16.59
C ASP A 71 10.49 8.45 -15.10
N LEU A 72 11.40 7.89 -14.31
CA LEU A 72 11.20 7.69 -12.89
C LEU A 72 11.10 9.02 -12.13
N LYS A 73 11.88 10.01 -12.55
CA LYS A 73 11.76 11.38 -12.02
C LYS A 73 10.41 11.99 -12.34
N ALA A 74 9.91 11.83 -13.56
CA ALA A 74 8.58 12.32 -13.94
C ALA A 74 7.48 11.68 -13.08
N VAL A 75 7.61 10.40 -12.73
CA VAL A 75 6.71 9.72 -11.78
C VAL A 75 6.80 10.34 -10.38
N CYS A 76 8.00 10.63 -9.88
CA CYS A 76 8.18 11.29 -8.59
C CYS A 76 7.55 12.70 -8.57
N ASP A 77 7.76 13.47 -9.62
CA ASP A 77 7.17 14.81 -9.78
C ASP A 77 5.63 14.75 -9.82
N TYR A 78 5.08 13.74 -10.52
CA TYR A 78 3.64 13.48 -10.54
C TYR A 78 3.11 13.12 -9.15
N PHE A 79 3.77 12.22 -8.41
CA PHE A 79 3.37 11.86 -7.05
C PHE A 79 3.44 13.05 -6.10
N ASN A 80 4.44 13.92 -6.23
CA ASN A 80 4.52 15.15 -5.44
C ASN A 80 3.30 16.07 -5.68
N LYS A 81 2.89 16.24 -6.94
CA LYS A 81 1.69 17.03 -7.29
C LYS A 81 0.41 16.41 -6.69
N VAL A 82 0.22 15.10 -6.86
CA VAL A 82 -0.93 14.38 -6.32
C VAL A 82 -0.93 14.39 -4.80
N GLY A 83 0.23 14.22 -4.17
CA GLY A 83 0.39 14.27 -2.72
C GLY A 83 0.10 15.65 -2.13
N ALA A 84 0.55 16.72 -2.78
CA ALA A 84 0.21 18.08 -2.39
C ALA A 84 -1.31 18.32 -2.47
N LEU A 85 -1.96 17.83 -3.53
CA LEU A 85 -3.40 17.90 -3.67
C LEU A 85 -4.13 17.08 -2.60
N ALA A 86 -3.66 15.87 -2.25
CA ALA A 86 -4.25 15.04 -1.21
C ALA A 86 -4.29 15.76 0.15
N LYS A 87 -3.24 16.53 0.48
CA LYS A 87 -3.16 17.34 1.72
C LYS A 87 -4.29 18.38 1.83
N GLU A 88 -4.73 18.97 0.72
CA GLU A 88 -5.84 19.92 0.71
C GLU A 88 -7.16 19.30 1.16
N TYR A 89 -7.27 17.96 1.02
CA TYR A 89 -8.42 17.17 1.44
C TYR A 89 -8.20 16.44 2.79
N GLY A 90 -7.12 16.76 3.51
CA GLY A 90 -6.80 16.14 4.79
C GLY A 90 -6.29 14.69 4.68
N LEU A 91 -5.89 14.26 3.49
CA LEU A 91 -5.40 12.92 3.19
C LEU A 91 -3.87 12.89 3.08
N LYS A 92 -3.28 11.71 3.26
CA LYS A 92 -1.88 11.45 2.96
C LYS A 92 -1.78 10.51 1.76
N LEU A 93 -0.99 10.89 0.76
CA LEU A 93 -0.70 10.03 -0.39
C LEU A 93 0.43 9.06 -0.05
N GLY A 94 0.23 7.77 -0.32
CA GLY A 94 1.26 6.74 -0.22
C GLY A 94 1.53 6.06 -1.54
N TYR A 95 2.70 5.39 -1.63
CA TYR A 95 3.02 4.45 -2.68
C TYR A 95 3.37 3.09 -2.08
N HIS A 96 2.80 2.02 -2.64
CA HIS A 96 3.00 0.63 -2.25
C HIS A 96 3.94 -0.06 -3.25
N ASN A 97 4.92 -0.82 -2.74
CA ASN A 97 5.88 -1.52 -3.57
C ASN A 97 5.49 -2.97 -3.87
N HIS A 98 5.96 -3.43 -5.03
CA HIS A 98 6.16 -4.84 -5.37
C HIS A 98 7.65 -5.18 -5.43
N ALA A 99 8.00 -6.28 -6.08
CA ALA A 99 9.40 -6.68 -6.24
C ALA A 99 10.13 -5.89 -7.34
N PHE A 100 9.42 -5.42 -8.38
CA PHE A 100 10.03 -4.74 -9.52
C PHE A 100 10.59 -3.35 -9.18
N GLU A 101 10.15 -2.72 -8.09
CA GLU A 101 10.73 -1.47 -7.62
C GLU A 101 12.16 -1.64 -7.06
N TYR A 102 12.56 -2.87 -6.77
CA TYR A 102 13.94 -3.18 -6.35
C TYR A 102 14.90 -3.44 -7.52
N GLU A 103 14.41 -3.40 -8.75
CA GLU A 103 15.25 -3.39 -9.95
C GLU A 103 16.10 -2.12 -10.02
N VAL A 104 17.19 -2.21 -10.79
CA VAL A 104 18.17 -1.13 -10.95
C VAL A 104 17.98 -0.46 -12.31
N ILE A 105 17.90 0.87 -12.33
CA ILE A 105 17.98 1.72 -13.52
C ILE A 105 19.21 2.61 -13.36
N ASP A 106 20.14 2.59 -14.31
CA ASP A 106 21.36 3.43 -14.32
C ASP A 106 22.10 3.45 -12.97
N GLY A 107 22.25 2.27 -12.36
CA GLY A 107 22.92 2.09 -11.08
C GLY A 107 22.13 2.52 -9.84
N LYS A 108 20.86 2.91 -9.98
CA LYS A 108 19.97 3.27 -8.89
C LYS A 108 18.84 2.24 -8.70
N VAL A 109 18.59 1.83 -7.48
CA VAL A 109 17.38 1.03 -7.14
C VAL A 109 16.16 1.93 -7.28
N LYS A 110 15.16 1.54 -8.07
CA LYS A 110 13.97 2.36 -8.34
C LYS A 110 13.28 2.82 -7.05
N TRP A 111 13.05 1.90 -6.10
CA TRP A 111 12.41 2.18 -4.82
C TRP A 111 13.15 3.25 -4.01
N GLU A 112 14.49 3.12 -3.92
CA GLU A 112 15.33 4.08 -3.23
C GLU A 112 15.29 5.45 -3.91
N TYR A 113 15.39 5.47 -5.24
CA TYR A 113 15.29 6.71 -6.01
C TYR A 113 13.97 7.43 -5.76
N MET A 114 12.83 6.70 -5.75
CA MET A 114 11.51 7.28 -5.46
C MET A 114 11.44 7.86 -4.05
N ILE A 115 11.95 7.14 -3.05
CA ILE A 115 12.01 7.62 -1.66
C ILE A 115 12.81 8.92 -1.55
N GLU A 116 13.93 9.00 -2.25
CA GLU A 116 14.88 10.13 -2.18
C GLU A 116 14.44 11.33 -3.03
N ASN A 117 13.60 11.12 -4.06
CA ASN A 117 13.19 12.16 -5.01
C ASN A 117 11.71 12.56 -4.90
N THR A 118 10.98 12.07 -3.90
CA THR A 118 9.65 12.56 -3.56
C THR A 118 9.67 13.40 -2.29
N ASP A 119 8.81 14.42 -2.25
CA ASP A 119 8.66 15.30 -1.09
C ASP A 119 8.12 14.52 0.12
N PRO A 120 8.86 14.45 1.25
CA PRO A 120 8.45 13.71 2.45
C PRO A 120 7.19 14.25 3.11
N GLU A 121 6.85 15.52 2.84
CA GLU A 121 5.63 16.14 3.35
C GLU A 121 4.40 15.78 2.51
N SER A 122 4.59 15.36 1.27
CA SER A 122 3.51 15.06 0.32
C SER A 122 3.31 13.57 0.09
N VAL A 123 4.38 12.77 0.12
CA VAL A 123 4.35 11.34 -0.22
C VAL A 123 5.02 10.51 0.87
N PHE A 124 4.34 9.47 1.34
CA PHE A 124 4.93 8.44 2.18
C PHE A 124 5.00 7.09 1.43
N PHE A 125 5.68 6.11 2.01
CA PHE A 125 5.81 4.78 1.44
C PHE A 125 5.12 3.75 2.34
N GLN A 126 4.27 2.92 1.71
CA GLN A 126 3.69 1.73 2.30
C GLN A 126 4.56 0.54 1.87
N MET A 127 5.33 -0.01 2.80
CA MET A 127 6.20 -1.14 2.48
C MET A 127 5.44 -2.45 2.56
N ASP A 128 5.34 -3.15 1.43
CA ASP A 128 4.92 -4.55 1.40
C ASP A 128 6.11 -5.44 1.78
N VAL A 129 6.00 -6.10 2.92
CA VAL A 129 7.09 -6.91 3.49
C VAL A 129 7.36 -8.17 2.69
N TYR A 130 6.33 -8.77 2.09
CA TYR A 130 6.46 -9.92 1.22
C TYR A 130 7.18 -9.57 -0.08
N TRP A 131 6.70 -8.52 -0.78
CA TRP A 131 7.30 -8.10 -2.04
C TRP A 131 8.71 -7.54 -1.85
N THR A 132 9.01 -6.90 -0.72
CA THR A 132 10.38 -6.51 -0.37
C THR A 132 11.28 -7.72 -0.26
N THR A 133 10.82 -8.77 0.42
CA THR A 133 11.56 -10.05 0.56
C THR A 133 11.70 -10.75 -0.80
N GLN A 134 10.64 -10.79 -1.63
CA GLN A 134 10.69 -11.36 -2.99
C GLN A 134 11.64 -10.57 -3.92
N GLY A 135 11.77 -9.27 -3.71
CA GLY A 135 12.76 -8.41 -4.39
C GLY A 135 14.20 -8.61 -3.89
N GLY A 136 14.45 -9.61 -3.02
CA GLY A 136 15.76 -9.92 -2.49
C GLY A 136 16.29 -8.89 -1.49
N LYS A 137 15.40 -8.16 -0.83
CA LYS A 137 15.76 -7.13 0.14
C LYS A 137 15.28 -7.49 1.55
N ASP A 138 15.96 -6.91 2.54
CA ASP A 138 15.60 -7.05 3.94
C ASP A 138 14.68 -5.89 4.37
N PRO A 139 13.40 -6.15 4.73
CA PRO A 139 12.49 -5.14 5.20
C PRO A 139 13.01 -4.35 6.41
N VAL A 140 13.68 -5.01 7.35
CA VAL A 140 14.23 -4.34 8.55
C VAL A 140 15.34 -3.36 8.19
N ALA A 141 16.19 -3.73 7.22
CA ALA A 141 17.24 -2.82 6.73
C ALA A 141 16.65 -1.56 6.09
N TYR A 142 15.56 -1.71 5.30
CA TYR A 142 14.86 -0.56 4.69
C TYR A 142 14.15 0.32 5.73
N LEU A 143 13.52 -0.26 6.74
CA LEU A 143 12.93 0.48 7.87
C LEU A 143 13.98 1.29 8.62
N LYS A 144 15.19 0.75 8.82
CA LYS A 144 16.31 1.47 9.43
C LYS A 144 16.88 2.56 8.53
N LYS A 145 16.95 2.29 7.21
CA LYS A 145 17.50 3.25 6.23
C LYS A 145 16.58 4.46 6.01
N TYR A 146 15.26 4.24 6.02
CA TYR A 146 14.26 5.27 5.70
C TYR A 146 13.18 5.41 6.81
N PRO A 147 13.58 5.69 8.06
CA PRO A 147 12.68 5.62 9.21
C PRO A 147 11.52 6.63 9.13
N GLU A 148 11.68 7.77 8.44
CA GLU A 148 10.66 8.81 8.34
C GLU A 148 9.84 8.74 7.05
N ARG A 149 10.22 7.85 6.12
CA ARG A 149 9.57 7.74 4.81
C ARG A 149 8.61 6.56 4.72
N ILE A 150 8.93 5.42 5.39
CA ILE A 150 8.08 4.22 5.42
C ILE A 150 7.16 4.36 6.64
N LYS A 151 5.91 4.81 6.38
CA LYS A 151 4.96 5.19 7.45
C LYS A 151 3.79 4.21 7.60
N MET A 152 3.73 3.18 6.77
CA MET A 152 2.72 2.12 6.82
C MET A 152 3.35 0.81 6.37
N LEU A 153 2.94 -0.29 6.99
CA LEU A 153 3.27 -1.63 6.52
C LEU A 153 2.09 -2.24 5.75
N HIS A 154 2.41 -3.03 4.75
CA HIS A 154 1.51 -3.94 4.08
C HIS A 154 1.98 -5.35 4.41
N ILE A 155 1.21 -6.03 5.25
CA ILE A 155 1.54 -7.34 5.81
C ILE A 155 0.95 -8.40 4.91
N LYS A 156 1.83 -9.18 4.31
CA LYS A 156 1.51 -10.24 3.36
C LYS A 156 2.50 -11.38 3.53
N ASP A 157 2.07 -12.58 3.22
CA ASP A 157 2.89 -13.80 3.13
C ASP A 157 2.42 -14.64 1.94
N ASP A 158 2.91 -15.85 1.75
CA ASP A 158 2.49 -16.73 0.64
C ASP A 158 0.98 -16.99 0.66
N LEU A 159 0.40 -17.32 1.80
CA LEU A 159 -1.05 -17.47 2.01
C LEU A 159 -1.44 -17.07 3.44
N VAL A 160 -0.88 -17.71 4.45
CA VAL A 160 -1.16 -17.44 5.86
C VAL A 160 0.02 -16.66 6.46
N ILE A 161 -0.26 -15.55 7.14
CA ILE A 161 0.78 -14.74 7.76
C ILE A 161 1.57 -15.56 8.78
N GLY A 162 2.90 -15.63 8.59
CA GLY A 162 3.82 -16.35 9.45
C GLY A 162 4.12 -17.80 9.05
N ASP A 163 3.35 -18.40 8.15
CA ASP A 163 3.50 -19.82 7.80
C ASP A 163 4.69 -20.11 6.87
N SER A 164 5.09 -19.14 6.04
CA SER A 164 6.22 -19.36 5.10
C SER A 164 7.56 -19.51 5.79
N GLY A 165 7.72 -18.93 6.98
CA GLY A 165 9.00 -18.87 7.70
C GLY A 165 10.07 -18.03 7.00
N LYS A 166 9.71 -17.29 5.93
CA LYS A 166 10.65 -16.49 5.13
C LYS A 166 10.76 -15.04 5.62
N ILE A 167 9.76 -14.56 6.36
CA ILE A 167 9.61 -13.17 6.77
C ILE A 167 9.65 -13.10 8.30
N ASP A 168 10.61 -12.36 8.83
CA ASP A 168 10.71 -12.09 10.26
C ASP A 168 9.77 -10.95 10.68
N PHE A 169 8.49 -11.29 10.85
CA PHE A 169 7.47 -10.32 11.24
C PHE A 169 7.78 -9.65 12.58
N GLU A 170 8.36 -10.37 13.54
CA GLU A 170 8.71 -9.81 14.85
C GLU A 170 9.74 -8.69 14.72
N ALA A 171 10.84 -8.94 13.99
CA ALA A 171 11.87 -7.93 13.77
C ALA A 171 11.33 -6.71 12.99
N ILE A 172 10.46 -6.96 11.98
CA ILE A 172 9.82 -5.91 11.18
C ILE A 172 8.93 -5.02 12.04
N PHE A 173 7.99 -5.60 12.80
CA PHE A 173 7.09 -4.83 13.65
C PHE A 173 7.85 -4.06 14.75
N ASN A 174 8.83 -4.69 15.39
CA ASN A 174 9.65 -4.03 16.41
C ASN A 174 10.39 -2.82 15.83
N GLN A 175 11.00 -2.94 14.65
CA GLN A 175 11.69 -1.81 14.01
C GLN A 175 10.69 -0.73 13.58
N PHE A 176 9.53 -1.12 13.06
CA PHE A 176 8.50 -0.17 12.63
C PHE A 176 7.96 0.66 13.79
N TYR A 177 7.69 0.03 14.93
CA TYR A 177 7.30 0.74 16.16
C TYR A 177 8.43 1.62 16.72
N ALA A 178 9.69 1.16 16.64
CA ALA A 178 10.84 1.97 17.03
C ALA A 178 10.98 3.25 16.19
N ASN A 179 10.53 3.22 14.93
CA ASN A 179 10.45 4.41 14.06
C ASN A 179 9.28 5.35 14.41
N GLY A 180 8.39 4.97 15.34
CA GLY A 180 7.25 5.79 15.78
C GLY A 180 5.96 5.59 14.96
N TYR A 181 5.86 4.55 14.15
CA TYR A 181 4.68 4.25 13.34
C TYR A 181 4.02 2.93 13.78
N SER A 182 2.71 2.83 13.54
CA SER A 182 1.92 1.65 13.93
C SER A 182 0.83 1.26 12.92
N ASP A 183 0.61 2.08 11.88
CA ASP A 183 -0.44 1.79 10.91
C ASP A 183 0.01 0.67 9.95
N PHE A 184 -0.75 -0.39 9.87
CA PHE A 184 -0.53 -1.47 8.92
C PHE A 184 -1.85 -2.01 8.36
N VAL A 185 -1.78 -2.64 7.21
CA VAL A 185 -2.88 -3.37 6.58
C VAL A 185 -2.43 -4.79 6.27
N VAL A 186 -3.37 -5.71 6.19
CA VAL A 186 -3.11 -7.13 5.91
C VAL A 186 -3.76 -7.49 4.59
N GLU A 187 -3.01 -8.09 3.68
CA GLU A 187 -3.53 -8.69 2.47
C GLU A 187 -3.60 -10.20 2.62
N GLN A 188 -4.78 -10.75 2.28
CA GLN A 188 -5.00 -12.18 2.16
C GLN A 188 -5.19 -12.54 0.70
N GLU A 189 -4.27 -13.34 0.17
CA GLU A 189 -4.37 -13.88 -1.17
C GLU A 189 -5.42 -14.98 -1.28
N MET A 190 -6.05 -15.07 -2.46
CA MET A 190 -6.76 -16.28 -2.84
C MET A 190 -5.74 -17.31 -3.35
N PRO A 191 -5.82 -18.58 -2.91
CA PRO A 191 -4.92 -19.60 -3.41
C PRO A 191 -4.90 -19.63 -4.94
N ARG A 192 -3.71 -19.67 -5.54
CA ARG A 192 -3.56 -19.83 -6.99
C ARG A 192 -3.91 -21.26 -7.36
N GLY A 193 -4.62 -21.45 -8.46
CA GLY A 193 -4.98 -22.75 -8.98
C GLY A 193 -5.34 -22.70 -10.45
N PRO A 194 -5.46 -23.86 -11.12
CA PRO A 194 -5.93 -23.94 -12.50
C PRO A 194 -7.27 -23.23 -12.67
N LYS A 195 -7.56 -22.72 -13.89
CA LYS A 195 -8.82 -22.00 -14.16
C LYS A 195 -10.07 -22.85 -13.91
N ASP A 196 -9.93 -24.17 -13.99
CA ASP A 196 -11.01 -25.15 -13.85
C ASP A 196 -11.17 -25.67 -12.39
N GLU A 197 -10.37 -25.16 -11.45
CA GLU A 197 -10.48 -25.54 -10.05
C GLU A 197 -11.71 -24.92 -9.41
N ASP A 198 -12.37 -25.66 -8.50
CA ASP A 198 -13.57 -25.21 -7.81
C ASP A 198 -13.35 -23.88 -7.09
N LYS A 199 -13.93 -22.81 -7.64
CA LYS A 199 -13.85 -21.46 -7.07
C LYS A 199 -14.37 -21.42 -5.61
N ALA A 200 -15.35 -22.21 -5.27
CA ALA A 200 -15.91 -22.27 -3.92
C ALA A 200 -14.90 -22.86 -2.92
N ALA A 201 -14.18 -23.92 -3.31
CA ALA A 201 -13.11 -24.50 -2.50
C ALA A 201 -11.96 -23.50 -2.27
N ARG A 202 -11.55 -22.76 -3.31
CA ARG A 202 -10.52 -21.72 -3.19
C ARG A 202 -10.95 -20.57 -2.28
N ILE A 203 -12.20 -20.14 -2.37
CA ILE A 203 -12.77 -19.13 -1.46
C ILE A 203 -12.78 -19.64 -0.02
N ALA A 204 -13.17 -20.90 0.21
CA ALA A 204 -13.15 -21.50 1.55
C ALA A 204 -11.73 -21.54 2.12
N THR A 205 -10.74 -21.92 1.32
CA THR A 205 -9.32 -21.91 1.71
C THR A 205 -8.83 -20.49 2.01
N MET A 206 -9.25 -19.50 1.23
CA MET A 206 -8.93 -18.10 1.50
C MET A 206 -9.49 -17.65 2.85
N TRP A 207 -10.75 -17.98 3.17
CA TRP A 207 -11.36 -17.61 4.46
C TRP A 207 -10.70 -18.32 5.64
N ASP A 208 -10.29 -19.58 5.49
CA ASP A 208 -9.47 -20.28 6.48
C ASP A 208 -8.12 -19.56 6.68
N GLY A 209 -7.48 -19.14 5.59
CA GLY A 209 -6.27 -18.32 5.63
C GLY A 209 -6.46 -17.01 6.38
N VAL A 210 -7.57 -16.29 6.14
CA VAL A 210 -7.93 -15.07 6.89
C VAL A 210 -8.01 -15.34 8.39
N ALA A 211 -8.72 -16.42 8.79
CA ALA A 211 -8.88 -16.77 10.19
C ALA A 211 -7.53 -17.10 10.86
N LYS A 212 -6.67 -17.86 10.19
CA LYS A 212 -5.34 -18.23 10.68
C LYS A 212 -4.42 -17.02 10.77
N SER A 213 -4.37 -16.18 9.73
CA SER A 213 -3.58 -14.93 9.72
C SER A 213 -4.01 -13.99 10.84
N ALA A 214 -5.32 -13.84 11.05
CA ALA A 214 -5.85 -13.02 12.14
C ALA A 214 -5.49 -13.60 13.52
N ALA A 215 -5.56 -14.93 13.69
CA ALA A 215 -5.15 -15.58 14.92
C ALA A 215 -3.66 -15.41 15.21
N TYR A 216 -2.81 -15.57 14.18
CA TYR A 216 -1.36 -15.33 14.31
C TYR A 216 -1.08 -13.91 14.80
N LEU A 217 -1.61 -12.88 14.11
CA LEU A 217 -1.34 -11.49 14.44
C LEU A 217 -1.92 -11.10 15.81
N LYS A 218 -3.11 -11.59 16.18
CA LYS A 218 -3.73 -11.30 17.50
C LYS A 218 -2.99 -11.94 18.67
N ASN A 219 -2.34 -13.09 18.46
CA ASN A 219 -1.61 -13.80 19.51
C ASN A 219 -0.13 -13.44 19.55
N ALA A 220 0.37 -12.73 18.55
CA ALA A 220 1.77 -12.32 18.48
C ALA A 220 2.04 -11.19 19.49
N ALA A 221 2.91 -11.44 20.46
CA ALA A 221 3.24 -10.46 21.51
C ALA A 221 3.88 -9.17 20.97
N PHE A 222 4.42 -9.22 19.75
CA PHE A 222 5.06 -8.08 19.09
C PHE A 222 4.08 -7.20 18.30
N VAL A 223 2.82 -7.61 18.07
CA VAL A 223 1.80 -6.78 17.43
C VAL A 223 1.06 -5.96 18.50
N LYS A 224 1.03 -4.62 18.31
CA LYS A 224 0.45 -3.66 19.28
C LYS A 224 -0.82 -3.04 18.73
#